data_5fec0dec5574bdbc0a73418de531c67f
#
_entry.id   5fec0dec5574bdbc0a73418de531c67f
#
_cell.length_a   1.000
_cell.length_b   1.000
_cell.length_c   1.000
_cell.angle_alpha   90.00
_cell.angle_beta   90.00
_cell.angle_gamma   90.00
#
_symmetry.space_group_name_H-M   'P 1'
#
loop_
_entity.id
_entity.type
_entity.pdbx_description
1 polymer ?
#
loop_
_entity_poly.entity_id
_entity_poly.type
_entity_poly.pdbx_seq_one_letter_code
_entity_poly.pdbx_strand_id
1 'polypeptide(L)'
;CLQKEKRYKEAIEAYRKADVLKPDHVWTIRHLATCHRQLRDFATALEYYRKAEAMQPENRNLPFLIGSCLAEQERYEEALQCFFKLDFMENDCIKAWRAIGWCSFVSGKFEQAMRYYNKILALKPLSTDYLNAGHAALLLGNMEKAAELYGKATSESGNRETFLELFDKDKEMLIKLGVDEKDIPLIRDLA
;
A
#
# COMPACT_ATOMS: atom_id res chain seq x y z
N CYS A 1 13.06 -19.62 9.05
CA CYS A 1 13.85 -18.75 8.14
C CYS A 1 14.05 -17.39 8.82
N LEU A 2 15.29 -16.86 8.85
CA LEU A 2 15.68 -15.63 9.55
C LEU A 2 14.80 -14.41 9.22
N GLN A 3 14.32 -14.27 8.00
CA GLN A 3 13.37 -13.22 7.63
C GLN A 3 12.03 -13.35 8.37
N LYS A 4 11.50 -14.56 8.55
CA LYS A 4 10.26 -14.79 9.29
C LYS A 4 10.42 -14.45 10.77
N GLU A 5 11.63 -14.60 11.30
CA GLU A 5 11.98 -14.26 12.69
C GLU A 5 12.39 -12.79 12.84
N LYS A 6 12.29 -11.98 11.79
CA LYS A 6 12.70 -10.57 11.73
C LYS A 6 14.20 -10.33 12.01
N ARG A 7 15.05 -11.36 11.85
CA ARG A 7 16.51 -11.29 12.00
C ARG A 7 17.15 -10.85 10.69
N TYR A 8 16.82 -9.64 10.22
CA TYR A 8 17.16 -9.20 8.87
C TYR A 8 18.67 -9.02 8.63
N LYS A 9 19.44 -8.58 9.64
CA LYS A 9 20.90 -8.43 9.52
C LYS A 9 21.59 -9.77 9.23
N GLU A 10 21.24 -10.80 9.99
CA GLU A 10 21.78 -12.16 9.80
C GLU A 10 21.29 -12.78 8.47
N ALA A 11 20.07 -12.45 8.06
CA ALA A 11 19.58 -12.87 6.75
C ALA A 11 20.39 -12.25 5.60
N ILE A 12 20.77 -10.97 5.71
CA ILE A 12 21.64 -10.29 4.74
C ILE A 12 22.99 -11.01 4.63
N GLU A 13 23.63 -11.34 5.75
CA GLU A 13 24.90 -12.06 5.72
C GLU A 13 24.79 -13.43 5.03
N ALA A 14 23.71 -14.18 5.34
CA ALA A 14 23.44 -15.46 4.69
C ALA A 14 23.21 -15.32 3.19
N TYR A 15 22.43 -14.31 2.76
CA TYR A 15 22.19 -14.06 1.35
C TYR A 15 23.43 -13.57 0.61
N ARG A 16 24.31 -12.75 1.24
CA ARG A 16 25.58 -12.35 0.66
C ARG A 16 26.50 -13.55 0.42
N LYS A 17 26.56 -14.49 1.38
CA LYS A 17 27.30 -15.75 1.17
C LYS A 17 26.72 -16.57 0.02
N ALA A 18 25.38 -16.62 -0.10
CA ALA A 18 24.73 -17.31 -1.20
C ALA A 18 25.00 -16.62 -2.55
N ASP A 19 25.07 -15.30 -2.58
CA ASP A 19 25.36 -14.52 -3.79
C ASP A 19 26.81 -14.73 -4.27
N VAL A 20 27.76 -14.89 -3.36
CA VAL A 20 29.16 -15.27 -3.68
C VAL A 20 29.23 -16.65 -4.34
N LEU A 21 28.43 -17.62 -3.84
CA LEU A 21 28.42 -18.99 -4.38
C LEU A 21 27.69 -19.08 -5.74
N LYS A 22 26.65 -18.27 -5.91
CA LYS A 22 25.85 -18.19 -7.15
C LYS A 22 25.52 -16.74 -7.44
N PRO A 23 26.44 -16.01 -8.09
CA PRO A 23 26.23 -14.61 -8.43
C PRO A 23 24.98 -14.42 -9.31
N ASP A 24 24.37 -13.24 -9.19
CA ASP A 24 23.25 -12.81 -10.01
C ASP A 24 22.02 -13.73 -9.96
N HIS A 25 21.82 -14.42 -8.83
CA HIS A 25 20.62 -15.18 -8.62
C HIS A 25 19.47 -14.27 -8.18
N VAL A 26 18.53 -13.99 -9.08
CA VAL A 26 17.45 -13.00 -8.89
C VAL A 26 16.67 -13.19 -7.59
N TRP A 27 16.41 -14.44 -7.19
CA TRP A 27 15.76 -14.74 -5.92
C TRP A 27 16.57 -14.19 -4.72
N THR A 28 17.88 -14.41 -4.71
CA THR A 28 18.80 -13.93 -3.65
C THR A 28 18.84 -12.40 -3.62
N ILE A 29 18.99 -11.75 -4.79
CA ILE A 29 19.00 -10.29 -4.95
C ILE A 29 17.71 -9.68 -4.42
N ARG A 30 16.54 -10.24 -4.78
CA ARG A 30 15.25 -9.77 -4.31
C ARG A 30 15.09 -9.91 -2.79
N HIS A 31 15.60 -10.99 -2.19
CA HIS A 31 15.52 -11.18 -0.75
C HIS A 31 16.50 -10.27 0.02
N LEU A 32 17.67 -9.99 -0.54
CA LEU A 32 18.57 -8.95 -0.03
C LEU A 32 17.87 -7.59 -0.01
N ALA A 33 17.24 -7.19 -1.13
CA ALA A 33 16.47 -5.97 -1.21
C ALA A 33 15.37 -5.90 -0.14
N THR A 34 14.62 -7.00 0.03
CA THR A 34 13.56 -7.07 1.05
C THR A 34 14.11 -6.90 2.46
N CYS A 35 15.25 -7.52 2.79
CA CYS A 35 15.89 -7.35 4.10
C CYS A 35 16.33 -5.91 4.34
N HIS A 36 16.96 -5.26 3.34
CA HIS A 36 17.36 -3.85 3.44
C HIS A 36 16.15 -2.95 3.63
N ARG A 37 15.04 -3.15 2.88
CA ARG A 37 13.79 -2.41 3.07
C ARG A 37 13.25 -2.54 4.50
N GLN A 38 13.26 -3.74 5.08
CA GLN A 38 12.80 -3.96 6.46
C GLN A 38 13.67 -3.27 7.51
N LEU A 39 14.95 -3.05 7.19
CA LEU A 39 15.88 -2.26 8.01
C LEU A 39 15.78 -0.74 7.70
N ARG A 40 14.84 -0.32 6.84
CA ARG A 40 14.66 1.05 6.35
C ARG A 40 15.86 1.60 5.54
N ASP A 41 16.74 0.73 5.08
CA ASP A 41 17.79 1.06 4.11
C ASP A 41 17.21 1.01 2.70
N PHE A 42 16.37 2.01 2.41
CA PHE A 42 15.60 2.08 1.18
C PHE A 42 16.47 2.29 -0.06
N ALA A 43 17.59 3.01 0.07
CA ALA A 43 18.51 3.25 -1.04
C ALA A 43 19.06 1.93 -1.57
N THR A 44 19.69 1.15 -0.68
CA THR A 44 20.24 -0.17 -1.04
C THR A 44 19.13 -1.14 -1.50
N ALA A 45 17.96 -1.09 -0.86
CA ALA A 45 16.84 -1.93 -1.27
C ALA A 45 16.40 -1.64 -2.71
N LEU A 46 16.28 -0.37 -3.10
CA LEU A 46 15.91 0.02 -4.46
C LEU A 46 16.96 -0.38 -5.49
N GLU A 47 18.26 -0.26 -5.17
CA GLU A 47 19.33 -0.73 -6.05
C GLU A 47 19.20 -2.21 -6.36
N TYR A 48 19.03 -3.04 -5.33
CA TYR A 48 18.84 -4.48 -5.51
C TYR A 48 17.54 -4.83 -6.24
N TYR A 49 16.41 -4.16 -5.94
CA TYR A 49 15.17 -4.40 -6.66
C TYR A 49 15.27 -4.03 -8.13
N ARG A 50 15.90 -2.88 -8.48
CA ARG A 50 16.11 -2.47 -9.87
C ARG A 50 17.06 -3.41 -10.61
N LYS A 51 18.11 -3.90 -9.94
CA LYS A 51 18.99 -4.95 -10.49
C LYS A 51 18.16 -6.20 -10.81
N ALA A 52 17.31 -6.65 -9.90
CA ALA A 52 16.44 -7.80 -10.13
C ALA A 52 15.46 -7.56 -11.29
N GLU A 53 14.88 -6.35 -11.40
CA GLU A 53 13.97 -5.97 -12.47
C GLU A 53 14.66 -5.95 -13.84
N ALA A 54 15.88 -5.45 -13.92
CA ALA A 54 16.67 -5.47 -15.16
C ALA A 54 16.97 -6.89 -15.64
N MET A 55 17.12 -7.85 -14.70
CA MET A 55 17.36 -9.26 -15.01
C MET A 55 16.09 -10.04 -15.37
N GLN A 56 14.94 -9.63 -14.83
CA GLN A 56 13.63 -10.25 -15.06
C GLN A 56 12.54 -9.19 -15.24
N PRO A 57 12.51 -8.47 -16.35
CA PRO A 57 11.56 -7.37 -16.58
C PRO A 57 10.11 -7.82 -16.64
N GLU A 58 9.84 -9.09 -16.95
CA GLU A 58 8.51 -9.72 -16.94
C GLU A 58 8.02 -10.12 -15.54
N ASN A 59 8.86 -10.03 -14.51
CA ASN A 59 8.51 -10.44 -13.15
C ASN A 59 7.56 -9.43 -12.49
N ARG A 60 6.28 -9.74 -12.51
CA ARG A 60 5.17 -8.90 -12.01
C ARG A 60 5.28 -8.52 -10.53
N ASN A 61 6.08 -9.25 -9.73
CA ASN A 61 6.26 -8.91 -8.32
C ASN A 61 7.21 -7.72 -8.11
N LEU A 62 8.12 -7.45 -9.04
CA LEU A 62 9.15 -6.42 -8.86
C LEU A 62 8.57 -5.00 -8.90
N PRO A 63 7.70 -4.62 -9.84
CA PRO A 63 7.04 -3.31 -9.78
C PRO A 63 6.34 -3.05 -8.45
N PHE A 64 5.65 -4.07 -7.89
CA PHE A 64 5.01 -3.92 -6.59
C PHE A 64 6.01 -3.70 -5.45
N LEU A 65 7.12 -4.45 -5.42
CA LEU A 65 8.15 -4.33 -4.38
C LEU A 65 8.87 -2.97 -4.44
N ILE A 66 9.17 -2.50 -5.66
CA ILE A 66 9.77 -1.18 -5.91
C ILE A 66 8.79 -0.09 -5.48
N GLY A 67 7.55 -0.14 -5.96
CA GLY A 67 6.51 0.83 -5.63
C GLY A 67 6.24 0.89 -4.12
N SER A 68 6.18 -0.26 -3.44
CA SER A 68 6.02 -0.30 -1.98
C SER A 68 7.21 0.33 -1.25
N CYS A 69 8.45 0.08 -1.73
CA CYS A 69 9.64 0.69 -1.15
C CYS A 69 9.68 2.22 -1.35
N LEU A 70 9.17 2.71 -2.47
CA LEU A 70 9.04 4.13 -2.76
C LEU A 70 7.94 4.78 -1.93
N ALA A 71 6.79 4.11 -1.78
CA ALA A 71 5.68 4.59 -0.96
C ALA A 71 6.05 4.73 0.53
N GLU A 72 6.86 3.79 1.06
CA GLU A 72 7.40 3.89 2.43
C GLU A 72 8.36 5.07 2.63
N GLN A 73 8.86 5.67 1.54
CA GLN A 73 9.65 6.90 1.51
C GLN A 73 8.80 8.15 1.19
N GLU A 74 7.48 8.02 1.14
CA GLU A 74 6.53 9.06 0.73
C GLU A 74 6.75 9.57 -0.72
N ARG A 75 7.48 8.82 -1.55
CA ARG A 75 7.71 9.08 -2.98
C ARG A 75 6.54 8.54 -3.81
N TYR A 76 5.35 9.06 -3.53
CA TYR A 76 4.09 8.49 -4.03
C TYR A 76 3.95 8.54 -5.55
N GLU A 77 4.42 9.61 -6.20
CA GLU A 77 4.36 9.71 -7.66
C GLU A 77 5.16 8.62 -8.37
N GLU A 78 6.36 8.34 -7.87
CA GLU A 78 7.19 7.28 -8.42
C GLU A 78 6.64 5.89 -8.09
N ALA A 79 6.07 5.74 -6.89
CA ALA A 79 5.38 4.52 -6.50
C ALA A 79 4.18 4.23 -7.41
N LEU A 80 3.38 5.26 -7.73
CA LEU A 80 2.25 5.16 -8.66
C LEU A 80 2.69 4.66 -10.04
N GLN A 81 3.81 5.13 -10.59
CA GLN A 81 4.32 4.63 -11.87
C GLN A 81 4.59 3.12 -11.83
N CYS A 82 5.17 2.63 -10.73
CA CYS A 82 5.42 1.20 -10.55
C CYS A 82 4.11 0.40 -10.43
N PHE A 83 3.13 0.91 -9.69
CA PHE A 83 1.84 0.22 -9.52
C PHE A 83 0.99 0.26 -10.80
N PHE A 84 1.02 1.34 -11.59
CA PHE A 84 0.40 1.37 -12.92
C PHE A 84 1.06 0.39 -13.88
N LYS A 85 2.39 0.25 -13.84
CA LYS A 85 3.09 -0.80 -14.61
C LYS A 85 2.56 -2.18 -14.24
N LEU A 86 2.38 -2.47 -12.95
CA LEU A 86 1.80 -3.74 -12.49
C LEU A 86 0.36 -3.91 -12.95
N ASP A 87 -0.50 -2.88 -12.83
CA ASP A 87 -1.89 -2.91 -13.29
C ASP A 87 -1.98 -3.20 -14.80
N PHE A 88 -1.05 -2.66 -15.59
CA PHE A 88 -0.95 -2.94 -17.03
C PHE A 88 -0.48 -4.38 -17.33
N MET A 89 0.44 -4.93 -16.51
CA MET A 89 1.00 -6.29 -16.68
C MET A 89 0.03 -7.39 -16.25
N GLU A 90 -0.93 -7.10 -15.41
CA GLU A 90 -1.82 -8.07 -14.78
C GLU A 90 -3.24 -7.53 -14.71
N ASN A 91 -4.15 -8.15 -15.47
CA ASN A 91 -5.56 -7.78 -15.44
C ASN A 91 -6.18 -8.04 -14.06
N ASP A 92 -7.08 -7.14 -13.64
CA ASP A 92 -7.82 -7.24 -12.38
C ASP A 92 -6.93 -7.43 -11.12
N CYS A 93 -5.75 -6.78 -11.13
CA CYS A 93 -4.80 -6.86 -10.03
C CYS A 93 -5.27 -6.02 -8.82
N ILE A 94 -6.13 -6.60 -7.97
CA ILE A 94 -6.64 -5.94 -6.75
C ILE A 94 -5.50 -5.38 -5.88
N LYS A 95 -4.37 -6.08 -5.82
CA LYS A 95 -3.18 -5.64 -5.08
C LYS A 95 -2.61 -4.33 -5.64
N ALA A 96 -2.53 -4.19 -6.96
CA ALA A 96 -2.12 -2.95 -7.61
C ALA A 96 -3.15 -1.85 -7.36
N TRP A 97 -4.44 -2.15 -7.49
CA TRP A 97 -5.52 -1.18 -7.28
C TRP A 97 -5.55 -0.63 -5.86
N ARG A 98 -5.34 -1.47 -4.83
CA ARG A 98 -5.21 -1.01 -3.44
C ARG A 98 -4.03 -0.05 -3.27
N ALA A 99 -2.87 -0.40 -3.85
CA ALA A 99 -1.69 0.44 -3.77
C ALA A 99 -1.85 1.76 -4.54
N ILE A 100 -2.46 1.73 -5.73
CA ILE A 100 -2.76 2.94 -6.51
C ILE A 100 -3.78 3.80 -5.77
N GLY A 101 -4.87 3.20 -5.26
CA GLY A 101 -5.88 3.91 -4.49
C GLY A 101 -5.28 4.64 -3.30
N TRP A 102 -4.50 3.93 -2.48
CA TRP A 102 -3.84 4.49 -1.32
C TRP A 102 -2.85 5.61 -1.67
N CYS A 103 -1.90 5.36 -2.60
CA CYS A 103 -0.93 6.38 -3.00
C CYS A 103 -1.59 7.61 -3.60
N SER A 104 -2.66 7.43 -4.39
CA SER A 104 -3.45 8.53 -4.94
C SER A 104 -4.13 9.33 -3.83
N PHE A 105 -4.70 8.63 -2.85
CA PHE A 105 -5.38 9.26 -1.71
C PHE A 105 -4.43 10.13 -0.88
N VAL A 106 -3.30 9.58 -0.45
CA VAL A 106 -2.31 10.33 0.36
C VAL A 106 -1.61 11.45 -0.41
N SER A 107 -1.67 11.42 -1.75
CA SER A 107 -1.19 12.48 -2.64
C SER A 107 -2.26 13.53 -2.98
N GLY A 108 -3.44 13.47 -2.37
CA GLY A 108 -4.54 14.40 -2.62
C GLY A 108 -5.28 14.20 -3.95
N LYS A 109 -5.04 13.08 -4.66
CA LYS A 109 -5.70 12.73 -5.92
C LYS A 109 -6.97 11.91 -5.65
N PHE A 110 -7.94 12.51 -4.97
CA PHE A 110 -9.10 11.80 -4.41
C PHE A 110 -9.99 11.16 -5.47
N GLU A 111 -10.20 11.80 -6.63
CA GLU A 111 -10.97 11.22 -7.74
C GLU A 111 -10.27 9.98 -8.31
N GLN A 112 -8.94 10.01 -8.41
CA GLN A 112 -8.17 8.86 -8.87
C GLN A 112 -8.26 7.73 -7.83
N ALA A 113 -8.11 8.03 -6.54
CA ALA A 113 -8.27 7.08 -5.46
C ALA A 113 -9.65 6.40 -5.52
N MET A 114 -10.73 7.21 -5.63
CA MET A 114 -12.09 6.71 -5.70
C MET A 114 -12.32 5.82 -6.93
N ARG A 115 -11.74 6.13 -8.09
CA ARG A 115 -11.84 5.27 -9.28
C ARG A 115 -11.28 3.88 -9.03
N TYR A 116 -10.13 3.78 -8.35
CA TYR A 116 -9.51 2.49 -8.05
C TYR A 116 -10.22 1.76 -6.90
N TYR A 117 -10.68 2.46 -5.88
CA TYR A 117 -11.52 1.85 -4.85
C TYR A 117 -12.83 1.30 -5.43
N ASN A 118 -13.49 2.01 -6.34
CA ASN A 118 -14.71 1.50 -7.00
C ASN A 118 -14.45 0.20 -7.77
N LYS A 119 -13.30 0.03 -8.43
CA LYS A 119 -12.92 -1.26 -9.05
C LYS A 119 -12.84 -2.37 -8.01
N ILE A 120 -12.24 -2.11 -6.84
CA ILE A 120 -12.11 -3.08 -5.75
C ILE A 120 -13.49 -3.43 -5.17
N LEU A 121 -14.32 -2.40 -4.93
CA LEU A 121 -15.65 -2.56 -4.35
C LEU A 121 -16.60 -3.37 -5.24
N ALA A 122 -16.37 -3.40 -6.55
CA ALA A 122 -17.13 -4.21 -7.50
C ALA A 122 -16.77 -5.70 -7.51
N LEU A 123 -15.68 -6.08 -6.84
CA LEU A 123 -15.20 -7.47 -6.82
C LEU A 123 -15.37 -8.10 -5.42
N LYS A 124 -14.29 -8.17 -4.68
CA LYS A 124 -14.24 -8.77 -3.34
C LYS A 124 -13.56 -7.80 -2.36
N PRO A 125 -14.28 -6.77 -1.91
CA PRO A 125 -13.73 -5.77 -1.00
C PRO A 125 -13.53 -6.34 0.42
N LEU A 126 -12.61 -5.71 1.15
CA LEU A 126 -12.41 -5.88 2.58
C LEU A 126 -13.01 -4.66 3.31
N SER A 127 -13.21 -4.76 4.62
CA SER A 127 -13.64 -3.62 5.45
C SER A 127 -12.76 -2.39 5.28
N THR A 128 -11.43 -2.59 5.18
CA THR A 128 -10.46 -1.52 4.90
C THR A 128 -10.61 -0.87 3.52
N ASP A 129 -11.10 -1.60 2.52
CA ASP A 129 -11.35 -1.03 1.18
C ASP A 129 -12.55 -0.08 1.23
N TYR A 130 -13.60 -0.45 1.97
CA TYR A 130 -14.76 0.43 2.22
C TYR A 130 -14.36 1.66 3.04
N LEU A 131 -13.54 1.49 4.09
CA LEU A 131 -13.04 2.58 4.93
C LEU A 131 -12.27 3.60 4.07
N ASN A 132 -11.30 3.15 3.29
CA ASN A 132 -10.47 4.01 2.45
C ASN A 132 -11.29 4.71 1.34
N ALA A 133 -12.28 4.01 0.76
CA ALA A 133 -13.22 4.62 -0.18
C ALA A 133 -14.09 5.68 0.51
N GLY A 134 -14.51 5.44 1.75
CA GLY A 134 -15.24 6.40 2.59
C GLY A 134 -14.42 7.67 2.84
N HIS A 135 -13.14 7.52 3.18
CA HIS A 135 -12.22 8.66 3.32
C HIS A 135 -12.08 9.46 2.03
N ALA A 136 -11.96 8.79 0.88
CA ALA A 136 -11.89 9.46 -0.41
C ALA A 136 -13.20 10.20 -0.75
N ALA A 137 -14.35 9.59 -0.48
CA ALA A 137 -15.67 10.23 -0.66
C ALA A 137 -15.84 11.47 0.23
N LEU A 138 -15.39 11.38 1.48
CA LEU A 138 -15.39 12.48 2.45
C LEU A 138 -14.60 13.68 1.92
N LEU A 139 -13.36 13.47 1.47
CA LEU A 139 -12.49 14.53 0.96
C LEU A 139 -12.91 15.08 -0.40
N LEU A 140 -13.77 14.35 -1.13
CA LEU A 140 -14.51 14.84 -2.30
C LEU A 140 -15.79 15.63 -1.94
N GLY A 141 -16.08 15.81 -0.64
CA GLY A 141 -17.26 16.52 -0.16
C GLY A 141 -18.57 15.72 -0.25
N ASN A 142 -18.49 14.42 -0.54
CA ASN A 142 -19.67 13.56 -0.65
C ASN A 142 -19.94 12.83 0.68
N MET A 143 -20.56 13.53 1.64
CA MET A 143 -20.85 13.04 2.98
C MET A 143 -21.79 11.83 2.97
N GLU A 144 -22.80 11.84 2.10
CA GLU A 144 -23.78 10.73 1.98
C GLU A 144 -23.06 9.44 1.56
N LYS A 145 -22.20 9.52 0.55
CA LYS A 145 -21.42 8.38 0.08
C LYS A 145 -20.39 7.92 1.12
N ALA A 146 -19.78 8.85 1.84
CA ALA A 146 -18.87 8.53 2.94
C ALA A 146 -19.59 7.73 4.04
N ALA A 147 -20.76 8.18 4.49
CA ALA A 147 -21.57 7.48 5.48
C ALA A 147 -22.00 6.08 5.01
N GLU A 148 -22.45 5.94 3.76
CA GLU A 148 -22.78 4.62 3.18
C GLU A 148 -21.58 3.67 3.26
N LEU A 149 -20.40 4.16 2.86
CA LEU A 149 -19.18 3.35 2.81
C LEU A 149 -18.66 3.00 4.21
N TYR A 150 -18.74 3.91 5.18
CA TYR A 150 -18.39 3.63 6.57
C TYR A 150 -19.34 2.61 7.21
N GLY A 151 -20.64 2.69 6.94
CA GLY A 151 -21.61 1.68 7.37
C GLY A 151 -21.28 0.29 6.82
N LYS A 152 -20.87 0.19 5.55
CA LYS A 152 -20.38 -1.07 4.96
C LYS A 152 -19.08 -1.54 5.59
N ALA A 153 -18.12 -0.62 5.85
CA ALA A 153 -16.87 -0.96 6.53
C ALA A 153 -17.14 -1.54 7.92
N THR A 154 -18.07 -0.96 8.67
CA THR A 154 -18.51 -1.44 9.98
C THR A 154 -19.12 -2.83 9.90
N SER A 155 -20.02 -3.07 8.96
CA SER A 155 -20.65 -4.37 8.74
C SER A 155 -19.63 -5.46 8.40
N GLU A 156 -18.67 -5.16 7.51
CA GLU A 156 -17.62 -6.10 7.08
C GLU A 156 -16.53 -6.31 8.15
N SER A 157 -16.34 -5.36 9.07
CA SER A 157 -15.39 -5.51 10.19
C SER A 157 -15.92 -6.37 11.34
N GLY A 158 -17.21 -6.71 11.31
CA GLY A 158 -17.90 -7.53 12.29
C GLY A 158 -18.46 -6.76 13.47
N ASN A 159 -17.91 -5.62 13.84
CA ASN A 159 -18.46 -4.73 14.88
C ASN A 159 -17.92 -3.31 14.73
N ARG A 160 -18.62 -2.36 15.38
CA ARG A 160 -18.27 -0.94 15.35
C ARG A 160 -16.91 -0.64 16.02
N GLU A 161 -16.54 -1.37 17.07
CA GLU A 161 -15.28 -1.14 17.77
C GLU A 161 -14.08 -1.36 16.86
N THR A 162 -14.05 -2.47 16.10
CA THR A 162 -13.01 -2.75 15.12
C THR A 162 -12.95 -1.68 14.03
N PHE A 163 -14.10 -1.19 13.55
CA PHE A 163 -14.15 -0.07 12.60
C PHE A 163 -13.51 1.19 13.21
N LEU A 164 -13.88 1.54 14.45
CA LEU A 164 -13.36 2.72 15.11
C LEU A 164 -11.85 2.66 15.33
N GLU A 165 -11.32 1.48 15.69
CA GLU A 165 -9.86 1.27 15.78
C GLU A 165 -9.13 1.50 14.44
N LEU A 166 -9.75 1.10 13.33
CA LEU A 166 -9.19 1.33 12.00
C LEU A 166 -9.26 2.81 11.62
N PHE A 167 -10.41 3.45 11.85
CA PHE A 167 -10.63 4.86 11.58
C PHE A 167 -9.66 5.76 12.37
N ASP A 168 -9.49 5.46 13.67
CA ASP A 168 -8.62 6.25 14.56
C ASP A 168 -7.14 6.21 14.14
N LYS A 169 -6.69 5.15 13.45
CA LYS A 169 -5.34 5.09 12.87
C LYS A 169 -5.13 6.08 11.73
N ASP A 170 -6.19 6.40 11.01
CA ASP A 170 -6.15 7.27 9.84
C ASP A 170 -6.49 8.74 10.17
N LYS A 171 -6.87 9.03 11.43
CA LYS A 171 -7.28 10.36 11.89
C LYS A 171 -6.27 11.46 11.54
N GLU A 172 -4.99 11.26 11.91
CA GLU A 172 -3.94 12.26 11.68
C GLU A 172 -3.73 12.53 10.18
N MET A 173 -3.85 11.50 9.36
CA MET A 173 -3.75 11.62 7.91
C MET A 173 -4.94 12.40 7.35
N LEU A 174 -6.16 12.16 7.80
CA LEU A 174 -7.35 12.91 7.38
C LEU A 174 -7.22 14.40 7.70
N ILE A 175 -6.72 14.73 8.90
CA ILE A 175 -6.46 16.13 9.30
C ILE A 175 -5.40 16.74 8.37
N LYS A 176 -4.30 16.03 8.10
CA LYS A 176 -3.24 16.49 7.19
C LYS A 176 -3.77 16.74 5.76
N LEU A 177 -4.76 15.98 5.34
CA LEU A 177 -5.40 16.10 4.01
C LEU A 177 -6.53 17.15 3.97
N GLY A 178 -6.85 17.81 5.08
CA GLY A 178 -7.75 18.97 5.11
C GLY A 178 -9.07 18.76 5.85
N VAL A 179 -9.26 17.65 6.55
CA VAL A 179 -10.42 17.48 7.44
C VAL A 179 -10.18 18.30 8.73
N ASP A 180 -11.16 19.15 9.10
CA ASP A 180 -11.08 19.87 10.39
C ASP A 180 -11.13 18.86 11.55
N GLU A 181 -10.21 19.02 12.50
CA GLU A 181 -10.15 18.14 13.67
C GLU A 181 -11.46 18.11 14.47
N LYS A 182 -12.20 19.23 14.45
CA LYS A 182 -13.50 19.36 15.13
C LYS A 182 -14.59 18.49 14.51
N ASP A 183 -14.46 18.17 13.22
CA ASP A 183 -15.44 17.36 12.49
C ASP A 183 -15.16 15.85 12.65
N ILE A 184 -13.97 15.46 13.10
CA ILE A 184 -13.60 14.05 13.27
C ILE A 184 -14.61 13.26 14.11
N PRO A 185 -15.09 13.75 15.28
CA PRO A 185 -16.09 13.00 16.06
C PRO A 185 -17.38 12.77 15.29
N LEU A 186 -17.87 13.79 14.56
CA LEU A 186 -19.08 13.69 13.74
C LEU A 186 -18.91 12.69 12.59
N ILE A 187 -17.76 12.73 11.90
CA ILE A 187 -17.42 11.81 10.81
C ILE A 187 -17.34 10.37 11.33
N ARG A 188 -16.72 10.17 12.48
CA ARG A 188 -16.61 8.88 13.15
C ARG A 188 -17.97 8.28 13.51
N ASP A 189 -18.96 9.14 13.76
CA ASP A 189 -20.33 8.75 14.09
C ASP A 189 -21.21 8.48 12.86
N LEU A 190 -20.71 8.67 11.65
CA LEU A 190 -21.41 8.31 10.39
C LEU A 190 -21.50 6.79 10.15
N ALA A 191 -20.78 5.96 10.92
CA ALA A 191 -20.69 4.51 10.76
C ALA A 191 -21.65 3.71 11.63
#